data_bc070b8bdde7676614883dbad2282177
#
_entry.id   bc070b8bdde7676614883dbad2282177
#
_cell.length_a   1.000
_cell.length_b   1.000
_cell.length_c   1.000
_cell.angle_alpha   90.00
_cell.angle_beta   90.00
_cell.angle_gamma   90.00
#
_symmetry.space_group_name_H-M   'P 1'
#
loop_
_entity.id
_entity.type
_entity.pdbx_description
1 polymer ?
#
loop_
_entity_poly.entity_id
_entity_poly.type
_entity_poly.pdbx_seq_one_letter_code
_entity_poly.pdbx_strand_id
1 'polypeptide(L)'
;HDAGHILGAALTEIQVQENGAARRILFTGDLGRPAMPILRDPVIVEGADTLITESTYGNRVHPPMSDVEAKLAGLINDVCERKSKLIIPAFSVGRTQQLLYFLDRLHASRAICALPVFVDSPLSTRATAVHERHPECFDAETLGRLQRGGSPFSFPAVHFITEVEDSKALNGRPGPMVIISASGMCEGGRILHHLRNYIGDPSHIVLFVGFQAESTLGRYLIEGHPTVRIFGEEHRVRARIAKINALSAHADRTEILAYVAAARARLQRAFVVHGEMANAEGLASGLREMGIPEVTIPEPGQQATL
;
A
#
# COMPACT_ATOMS: atom_id res chain seq x y z
N HIS A 1 15.89 -12.08 1.71
CA HIS A 1 14.80 -12.52 2.59
C HIS A 1 13.52 -11.77 2.27
N ASP A 2 12.36 -12.34 2.60
CA ASP A 2 11.07 -11.67 2.37
C ASP A 2 10.95 -10.41 3.23
N ALA A 3 10.61 -9.29 2.58
CA ALA A 3 10.37 -8.02 3.26
C ALA A 3 8.91 -7.81 3.69
N GLY A 4 7.97 -8.65 3.25
CA GLY A 4 6.55 -8.59 3.61
C GLY A 4 5.78 -7.37 3.09
N HIS A 5 6.40 -6.52 2.27
CA HIS A 5 5.81 -5.26 1.79
C HIS A 5 4.88 -5.45 0.58
N ILE A 6 5.43 -5.89 -0.53
CA ILE A 6 4.71 -6.30 -1.75
C ILE A 6 5.37 -7.55 -2.31
N LEU A 7 4.70 -8.26 -3.21
CA LEU A 7 5.27 -9.44 -3.84
C LEU A 7 6.59 -9.09 -4.54
N GLY A 8 7.68 -9.78 -4.15
CA GLY A 8 9.03 -9.56 -4.67
C GLY A 8 9.86 -8.53 -3.91
N ALA A 9 9.30 -7.82 -2.91
CA ALA A 9 10.09 -6.98 -2.00
C ALA A 9 11.01 -7.83 -1.14
N ALA A 10 12.27 -7.40 -1.00
CA ALA A 10 13.30 -8.20 -0.34
C ALA A 10 14.13 -7.36 0.64
N LEU A 11 14.43 -7.97 1.78
CA LEU A 11 15.53 -7.56 2.65
C LEU A 11 16.83 -8.09 2.03
N THR A 12 17.83 -7.24 1.90
CA THR A 12 19.14 -7.62 1.35
C THR A 12 20.21 -7.65 2.43
N GLU A 13 20.78 -8.81 2.67
CA GLU A 13 21.91 -9.00 3.56
C GLU A 13 23.21 -9.01 2.75
N ILE A 14 24.16 -8.15 3.11
CA ILE A 14 25.48 -8.04 2.49
C ILE A 14 26.52 -8.41 3.53
N GLN A 15 27.35 -9.39 3.21
CA GLN A 15 28.49 -9.80 4.04
C GLN A 15 29.79 -9.32 3.38
N VAL A 16 30.57 -8.55 4.10
CA VAL A 16 31.85 -8.01 3.64
C VAL A 16 32.96 -8.55 4.56
N GLN A 17 34.03 -9.05 3.96
CA GLN A 17 35.24 -9.40 4.70
C GLN A 17 36.32 -8.37 4.38
N GLU A 18 36.81 -7.68 5.40
CA GLU A 18 37.89 -6.71 5.27
C GLU A 18 38.88 -6.90 6.44
N ASN A 19 40.19 -7.03 6.12
CA ASN A 19 41.26 -7.19 7.10
C ASN A 19 41.03 -8.31 8.15
N GLY A 20 40.39 -9.40 7.74
CA GLY A 20 40.07 -10.54 8.61
C GLY A 20 38.83 -10.35 9.50
N ALA A 21 38.16 -9.21 9.44
CA ALA A 21 36.89 -8.96 10.13
C ALA A 21 35.71 -9.13 9.14
N ALA A 22 34.68 -9.89 9.54
CA ALA A 22 33.44 -10.01 8.81
C ALA A 22 32.45 -8.93 9.31
N ARG A 23 31.90 -8.16 8.41
CA ARG A 23 30.82 -7.19 8.68
C ARG A 23 29.56 -7.56 7.93
N ARG A 24 28.41 -7.38 8.57
CA ARG A 24 27.09 -7.69 8.00
C ARG A 24 26.26 -6.41 7.94
N ILE A 25 25.79 -6.11 6.74
CA ILE A 25 24.92 -4.95 6.48
C ILE A 25 23.56 -5.52 6.09
N LEU A 26 22.50 -5.02 6.71
CA LEU A 26 21.12 -5.31 6.36
C LEU A 26 20.49 -4.07 5.75
N PHE A 27 20.03 -4.18 4.51
CA PHE A 27 19.20 -3.20 3.84
C PHE A 27 17.77 -3.71 3.80
N THR A 28 16.83 -2.98 4.43
CA THR A 28 15.45 -3.44 4.52
C THR A 28 14.69 -3.26 3.21
N GLY A 29 15.14 -2.37 2.31
CA GLY A 29 14.23 -1.86 1.31
C GLY A 29 12.98 -1.29 2.00
N ASP A 30 11.84 -1.39 1.33
CA ASP A 30 10.55 -1.07 1.93
C ASP A 30 10.12 -2.23 2.84
N LEU A 31 10.05 -1.97 4.14
CA LEU A 31 9.71 -2.97 5.14
C LEU A 31 8.18 -3.13 5.24
N GLY A 32 7.72 -4.36 5.11
CA GLY A 32 6.30 -4.69 5.26
C GLY A 32 5.85 -4.69 6.72
N ARG A 33 4.55 -4.70 6.88
CA ARG A 33 3.89 -4.78 8.19
C ARG A 33 3.65 -6.24 8.58
N PRO A 34 3.79 -6.60 9.84
CA PRO A 34 3.37 -7.92 10.31
C PRO A 34 1.84 -8.08 10.26
N ALA A 35 1.39 -9.31 10.14
CA ALA A 35 -0.02 -9.70 10.10
C ALA A 35 -0.87 -9.00 9.01
N MET A 36 -0.24 -8.55 7.93
CA MET A 36 -0.96 -8.11 6.73
C MET A 36 -1.42 -9.32 5.92
N PRO A 37 -2.63 -9.28 5.33
CA PRO A 37 -3.12 -10.41 4.56
C PRO A 37 -2.31 -10.60 3.27
N ILE A 38 -2.33 -11.81 2.74
CA ILE A 38 -1.79 -12.29 1.47
C ILE A 38 -0.34 -12.73 1.58
N LEU A 39 0.58 -11.87 2.01
CA LEU A 39 2.01 -12.17 2.03
C LEU A 39 2.47 -12.57 3.43
N ARG A 40 3.56 -13.32 3.47
CA ARG A 40 4.24 -13.64 4.73
C ARG A 40 4.79 -12.37 5.38
N ASP A 41 4.91 -12.41 6.70
CA ASP A 41 5.53 -11.35 7.49
C ASP A 41 7.00 -11.14 7.09
N PRO A 42 7.58 -9.96 7.33
CA PRO A 42 9.01 -9.72 7.15
C PRO A 42 9.84 -10.71 7.95
N VAL A 43 10.87 -11.28 7.31
CA VAL A 43 11.81 -12.19 7.97
C VAL A 43 12.69 -11.39 8.92
N ILE A 44 12.79 -11.81 10.18
CA ILE A 44 13.75 -11.22 11.13
C ILE A 44 15.16 -11.70 10.77
N VAL A 45 16.03 -10.76 10.39
CA VAL A 45 17.44 -11.05 10.06
C VAL A 45 18.31 -10.57 11.22
N GLU A 46 18.78 -11.54 12.01
CA GLU A 46 19.62 -11.27 13.17
C GLU A 46 21.10 -11.12 12.81
N GLY A 47 21.84 -10.39 13.64
CA GLY A 47 23.32 -10.34 13.60
C GLY A 47 23.89 -9.37 12.56
N ALA A 48 23.12 -8.43 12.04
CA ALA A 48 23.66 -7.31 11.29
C ALA A 48 24.44 -6.34 12.20
N ASP A 49 25.57 -5.84 11.71
CA ASP A 49 26.36 -4.80 12.38
C ASP A 49 25.87 -3.39 11.97
N THR A 50 25.37 -3.26 10.76
CA THR A 50 24.82 -2.03 10.18
C THR A 50 23.45 -2.29 9.56
N LEU A 51 22.50 -1.40 9.86
CA LEU A 51 21.15 -1.40 9.28
C LEU A 51 20.97 -0.18 8.38
N ILE A 52 20.38 -0.37 7.21
CA ILE A 52 19.86 0.70 6.36
C ILE A 52 18.37 0.45 6.25
N THR A 53 17.53 1.36 6.76
CA THR A 53 16.08 1.17 6.86
C THR A 53 15.31 2.35 6.31
N GLU A 54 14.13 2.05 5.75
CA GLU A 54 13.14 3.07 5.38
C GLU A 54 12.61 3.84 6.59
N SER A 55 11.94 4.96 6.30
CA SER A 55 11.26 5.78 7.31
C SER A 55 9.96 6.43 6.80
N THR A 56 9.29 5.82 5.84
CA THR A 56 8.07 6.36 5.21
C THR A 56 7.00 6.76 6.24
N TYR A 57 6.85 5.97 7.31
CA TYR A 57 5.95 6.25 8.44
C TYR A 57 6.69 6.34 9.79
N GLY A 58 7.94 6.78 9.78
CA GLY A 58 8.81 6.77 10.95
C GLY A 58 8.40 7.64 12.14
N ASN A 59 7.39 8.52 11.99
CA ASN A 59 6.83 9.33 13.07
C ASN A 59 5.33 9.05 13.33
N ARG A 60 4.76 8.01 12.72
CA ARG A 60 3.32 7.71 12.79
C ARG A 60 3.07 6.28 13.24
N VAL A 61 1.85 6.04 13.72
CA VAL A 61 1.33 4.71 14.04
C VAL A 61 0.08 4.50 13.21
N HIS A 62 -0.05 3.33 12.59
CA HIS A 62 -1.22 2.99 11.79
C HIS A 62 -2.43 2.68 12.67
N PRO A 63 -3.64 3.04 12.21
CA PRO A 63 -4.86 2.53 12.83
C PRO A 63 -4.91 1.00 12.78
N PRO A 64 -5.64 0.34 13.69
CA PRO A 64 -5.82 -1.10 13.67
C PRO A 64 -6.45 -1.60 12.36
N MET A 65 -6.01 -2.78 11.90
CA MET A 65 -6.57 -3.44 10.70
C MET A 65 -8.02 -3.88 10.89
N SER A 66 -8.46 -4.12 12.14
CA SER A 66 -9.83 -4.54 12.47
C SER A 66 -10.93 -3.64 11.89
N ASP A 67 -10.64 -2.37 11.68
CA ASP A 67 -11.63 -1.39 11.20
C ASP A 67 -11.75 -1.33 9.66
N VAL A 68 -10.84 -1.97 8.93
CA VAL A 68 -10.76 -1.86 7.47
C VAL A 68 -12.01 -2.40 6.80
N GLU A 69 -12.41 -3.64 7.17
CA GLU A 69 -13.58 -4.28 6.56
C GLU A 69 -14.87 -3.51 6.86
N ALA A 70 -15.05 -3.07 8.10
CA ALA A 70 -16.24 -2.30 8.47
C ALA A 70 -16.32 -0.96 7.73
N LYS A 71 -15.21 -0.23 7.61
CA LYS A 71 -15.16 1.04 6.87
C LYS A 71 -15.38 0.84 5.38
N LEU A 72 -14.77 -0.18 4.79
CA LEU A 72 -14.95 -0.50 3.37
C LEU A 72 -16.38 -0.90 3.07
N ALA A 73 -16.97 -1.77 3.91
CA ALA A 73 -18.37 -2.18 3.80
C ALA A 73 -19.33 -0.98 3.91
N GLY A 74 -19.11 -0.09 4.87
CA GLY A 74 -19.92 1.11 5.03
C GLY A 74 -19.91 2.02 3.80
N LEU A 75 -18.72 2.23 3.19
CA LEU A 75 -18.59 3.04 1.96
C LEU A 75 -19.27 2.36 0.76
N ILE A 76 -19.16 1.06 0.63
CA ILE A 76 -19.78 0.30 -0.47
C ILE A 76 -21.32 0.32 -0.33
N ASN A 77 -21.84 0.10 0.87
CA ASN A 77 -23.28 0.14 1.09
C ASN A 77 -23.87 1.54 0.89
N ASP A 78 -23.15 2.60 1.29
CA ASP A 78 -23.53 4.01 0.97
C ASP A 78 -23.59 4.25 -0.54
N VAL A 79 -22.61 3.73 -1.30
CA VAL A 79 -22.61 3.80 -2.77
C VAL A 79 -23.81 3.05 -3.39
N CYS A 80 -24.19 1.91 -2.84
CA CYS A 80 -25.36 1.16 -3.27
C CYS A 80 -26.66 1.93 -3.05
N GLU A 81 -26.85 2.48 -1.85
CA GLU A 81 -28.03 3.26 -1.48
C GLU A 81 -28.20 4.50 -2.40
N ARG A 82 -27.10 5.17 -2.69
CA ARG A 82 -27.07 6.35 -3.56
C ARG A 82 -27.06 6.02 -5.05
N LYS A 83 -26.96 4.74 -5.43
CA LYS A 83 -26.77 4.30 -6.82
C LYS A 83 -25.60 5.00 -7.52
N SER A 84 -24.52 5.22 -6.78
CA SER A 84 -23.35 6.01 -7.16
C SER A 84 -22.12 5.15 -7.41
N LYS A 85 -20.92 5.73 -7.41
CA LYS A 85 -19.67 5.03 -7.71
C LYS A 85 -18.65 5.23 -6.61
N LEU A 86 -17.93 4.17 -6.26
CA LEU A 86 -16.75 4.20 -5.43
C LEU A 86 -15.50 4.10 -6.32
N ILE A 87 -14.73 5.17 -6.41
CA ILE A 87 -13.50 5.24 -7.18
C ILE A 87 -12.33 5.07 -6.22
N ILE A 88 -11.47 4.08 -6.46
CA ILE A 88 -10.34 3.75 -5.59
C ILE A 88 -9.03 3.85 -6.39
N PRO A 89 -8.28 4.95 -6.24
CA PRO A 89 -6.91 5.02 -6.73
C PRO A 89 -6.06 3.97 -6.01
N ALA A 90 -5.43 3.07 -6.76
CA ALA A 90 -4.63 1.99 -6.17
C ALA A 90 -3.38 1.71 -7.00
N PHE A 91 -2.28 1.37 -6.32
CA PHE A 91 -1.10 0.82 -6.99
C PHE A 91 -1.45 -0.53 -7.60
N SER A 92 -0.90 -0.80 -8.77
CA SER A 92 -1.16 -2.02 -9.53
C SER A 92 -0.63 -3.28 -8.84
N VAL A 93 0.46 -3.14 -8.08
CA VAL A 93 1.09 -4.23 -7.33
C VAL A 93 0.82 -4.03 -5.84
N GLY A 94 0.42 -5.08 -5.15
CA GLY A 94 0.15 -5.13 -3.72
C GLY A 94 -1.23 -4.56 -3.36
N ARG A 95 -1.46 -3.26 -3.57
CA ARG A 95 -2.68 -2.58 -3.11
C ARG A 95 -3.96 -3.07 -3.78
N THR A 96 -3.94 -3.25 -5.07
CA THR A 96 -5.09 -3.78 -5.81
C THR A 96 -5.45 -5.19 -5.30
N GLN A 97 -4.46 -6.05 -5.08
CA GLN A 97 -4.67 -7.41 -4.60
C GLN A 97 -5.21 -7.43 -3.16
N GLN A 98 -4.72 -6.57 -2.28
CA GLN A 98 -5.28 -6.42 -0.92
C GLN A 98 -6.75 -5.96 -0.94
N LEU A 99 -7.09 -5.00 -1.80
CA LEU A 99 -8.48 -4.57 -1.96
C LEU A 99 -9.37 -5.73 -2.44
N LEU A 100 -8.91 -6.49 -3.42
CA LEU A 100 -9.65 -7.66 -3.92
C LEU A 100 -9.85 -8.70 -2.83
N TYR A 101 -8.83 -8.97 -2.01
CA TYR A 101 -8.91 -9.88 -0.86
C TYR A 101 -10.00 -9.45 0.14
N PHE A 102 -10.05 -8.18 0.53
CA PHE A 102 -11.07 -7.67 1.46
C PHE A 102 -12.46 -7.67 0.83
N LEU A 103 -12.57 -7.26 -0.44
CA LEU A 103 -13.86 -7.25 -1.16
C LEU A 103 -14.44 -8.65 -1.31
N ASP A 104 -13.61 -9.65 -1.55
CA ASP A 104 -14.04 -11.02 -1.62
C ASP A 104 -14.52 -11.55 -0.25
N ARG A 105 -13.84 -11.24 0.86
CA ARG A 105 -14.30 -11.56 2.22
C ARG A 105 -15.65 -10.91 2.53
N LEU A 106 -15.80 -9.62 2.20
CA LEU A 106 -17.04 -8.88 2.40
C LEU A 106 -18.18 -9.43 1.52
N HIS A 107 -17.88 -9.83 0.30
CA HIS A 107 -18.84 -10.48 -0.59
C HIS A 107 -19.26 -11.85 -0.03
N ALA A 108 -18.30 -12.68 0.37
CA ALA A 108 -18.55 -14.02 0.91
C ALA A 108 -19.38 -13.99 2.21
N SER A 109 -19.12 -13.02 3.09
CA SER A 109 -19.88 -12.80 4.34
C SER A 109 -21.22 -12.09 4.15
N ARG A 110 -21.55 -11.66 2.92
CA ARG A 110 -22.73 -10.84 2.60
C ARG A 110 -22.81 -9.53 3.38
N ALA A 111 -21.66 -8.97 3.77
CA ALA A 111 -21.58 -7.69 4.49
C ALA A 111 -21.77 -6.49 3.57
N ILE A 112 -21.68 -6.68 2.27
CA ILE A 112 -21.88 -5.65 1.24
C ILE A 112 -23.01 -6.04 0.28
N CYS A 113 -23.63 -5.01 -0.32
CA CYS A 113 -24.61 -5.19 -1.38
C CYS A 113 -23.98 -5.85 -2.63
N ALA A 114 -24.79 -6.48 -3.44
CA ALA A 114 -24.33 -7.02 -4.72
C ALA A 114 -24.11 -5.88 -5.74
N LEU A 115 -22.85 -5.62 -6.08
CA LEU A 115 -22.47 -4.63 -7.09
C LEU A 115 -21.22 -5.12 -7.86
N PRO A 116 -21.03 -4.69 -9.12
CA PRO A 116 -19.83 -5.03 -9.88
C PRO A 116 -18.61 -4.27 -9.36
N VAL A 117 -17.46 -4.94 -9.37
CA VAL A 117 -16.14 -4.40 -9.05
C VAL A 117 -15.29 -4.45 -10.31
N PHE A 118 -14.84 -3.32 -10.79
CA PHE A 118 -14.00 -3.21 -11.98
C PHE A 118 -12.56 -2.89 -11.59
N VAL A 119 -11.63 -3.75 -11.99
CA VAL A 119 -10.19 -3.48 -11.91
C VAL A 119 -9.77 -2.92 -13.26
N ASP A 120 -9.78 -1.59 -13.37
CA ASP A 120 -9.50 -0.89 -14.63
C ASP A 120 -8.02 -0.49 -14.72
N SER A 121 -7.18 -1.51 -14.90
CA SER A 121 -5.74 -1.39 -15.09
C SER A 121 -5.14 -2.66 -15.69
N PRO A 122 -4.61 -2.62 -16.92
CA PRO A 122 -3.91 -3.76 -17.52
C PRO A 122 -2.73 -4.26 -16.68
N LEU A 123 -2.02 -3.33 -16.01
CA LEU A 123 -0.91 -3.70 -15.13
C LEU A 123 -1.40 -4.41 -13.88
N SER A 124 -2.50 -3.95 -13.26
CA SER A 124 -3.10 -4.62 -12.10
C SER A 124 -3.57 -6.04 -12.45
N THR A 125 -4.17 -6.23 -13.63
CA THR A 125 -4.57 -7.54 -14.12
C THR A 125 -3.38 -8.49 -14.24
N ARG A 126 -2.28 -8.04 -14.86
CA ARG A 126 -1.06 -8.83 -14.97
C ARG A 126 -0.40 -9.09 -13.62
N ALA A 127 -0.35 -8.09 -12.74
CA ALA A 127 0.20 -8.25 -11.40
C ALA A 127 -0.59 -9.27 -10.57
N THR A 128 -1.93 -9.28 -10.68
CA THR A 128 -2.78 -10.28 -10.01
C THR A 128 -2.46 -11.69 -10.52
N ALA A 129 -2.32 -11.87 -11.82
CA ALA A 129 -1.91 -13.16 -12.39
C ALA A 129 -0.51 -13.62 -11.95
N VAL A 130 0.41 -12.68 -11.68
CA VAL A 130 1.72 -13.00 -11.10
C VAL A 130 1.56 -13.45 -9.64
N HIS A 131 0.76 -12.77 -8.82
CA HIS A 131 0.49 -13.22 -7.44
C HIS A 131 -0.04 -14.66 -7.41
N GLU A 132 -0.98 -15.02 -8.27
CA GLU A 132 -1.54 -16.38 -8.33
C GLU A 132 -0.51 -17.46 -8.71
N ARG A 133 0.59 -17.08 -9.36
CA ARG A 133 1.70 -18.00 -9.72
C ARG A 133 2.74 -18.18 -8.63
N HIS A 134 2.71 -17.37 -7.56
CA HIS A 134 3.68 -17.38 -6.48
C HIS A 134 3.04 -17.63 -5.10
N PRO A 135 2.29 -18.76 -4.95
CA PRO A 135 1.66 -19.11 -3.68
C PRO A 135 2.66 -19.35 -2.56
N GLU A 136 3.92 -19.66 -2.90
CA GLU A 136 5.01 -19.83 -1.94
C GLU A 136 5.32 -18.56 -1.13
N CYS A 137 4.89 -17.40 -1.60
CA CYS A 137 5.03 -16.11 -0.89
C CYS A 137 3.85 -15.80 0.03
N PHE A 138 2.77 -16.61 -0.02
CA PHE A 138 1.55 -16.33 0.72
C PHE A 138 1.65 -16.71 2.20
N ASP A 139 0.87 -16.01 3.02
CA ASP A 139 0.61 -16.39 4.40
C ASP A 139 -0.22 -17.70 4.46
N ALA A 140 -0.30 -18.30 5.64
CA ALA A 140 -0.98 -19.57 5.83
C ALA A 140 -2.49 -19.50 5.55
N GLU A 141 -3.14 -18.37 5.85
CA GLU A 141 -4.58 -18.17 5.60
C GLU A 141 -4.87 -18.12 4.10
N THR A 142 -4.14 -17.29 3.37
CA THR A 142 -4.28 -17.12 1.92
C THR A 142 -3.95 -18.42 1.17
N LEU A 143 -2.86 -19.10 1.57
CA LEU A 143 -2.49 -20.39 1.01
C LEU A 143 -3.57 -21.46 1.25
N GLY A 144 -4.11 -21.53 2.47
CA GLY A 144 -5.19 -22.46 2.81
C GLY A 144 -6.47 -22.17 2.01
N ARG A 145 -6.75 -20.92 1.66
CA ARG A 145 -7.87 -20.54 0.82
C ARG A 145 -7.66 -20.99 -0.63
N LEU A 146 -6.48 -20.76 -1.19
CA LEU A 146 -6.12 -21.22 -2.53
C LEU A 146 -6.23 -22.74 -2.65
N GLN A 147 -5.76 -23.49 -1.65
CA GLN A 147 -5.84 -24.96 -1.62
C GLN A 147 -7.29 -25.50 -1.60
N ARG A 148 -8.23 -24.73 -1.08
CA ARG A 148 -9.68 -25.06 -1.13
C ARG A 148 -10.35 -24.68 -2.46
N GLY A 149 -9.56 -24.28 -3.47
CA GLY A 149 -10.03 -23.97 -4.82
C GLY A 149 -10.60 -22.56 -5.02
N GLY A 150 -10.36 -21.64 -4.07
CA GLY A 150 -10.77 -20.23 -4.20
C GLY A 150 -9.58 -19.32 -4.49
N SER A 151 -9.66 -18.48 -5.53
CA SER A 151 -8.71 -17.38 -5.68
C SER A 151 -9.07 -16.26 -4.70
N PRO A 152 -8.11 -15.75 -3.90
CA PRO A 152 -8.37 -14.62 -3.00
C PRO A 152 -8.54 -13.29 -3.76
N PHE A 153 -8.33 -13.29 -5.08
CA PHE A 153 -8.34 -12.09 -5.93
C PHE A 153 -9.49 -12.10 -6.95
N SER A 154 -10.32 -13.16 -6.97
CA SER A 154 -11.39 -13.30 -7.93
C SER A 154 -12.65 -13.86 -7.27
N PHE A 155 -13.75 -13.16 -7.44
CA PHE A 155 -15.10 -13.58 -7.04
C PHE A 155 -16.10 -13.13 -8.11
N PRO A 156 -17.36 -13.64 -8.15
CA PRO A 156 -18.27 -13.45 -9.29
C PRO A 156 -18.54 -12.01 -9.71
N ALA A 157 -18.34 -11.03 -8.83
CA ALA A 157 -18.59 -9.62 -9.12
C ALA A 157 -17.38 -8.87 -9.68
N VAL A 158 -16.17 -9.48 -9.71
CA VAL A 158 -14.93 -8.82 -10.20
C VAL A 158 -14.80 -8.96 -11.70
N HIS A 159 -14.50 -7.83 -12.34
CA HIS A 159 -14.24 -7.72 -13.78
C HIS A 159 -12.91 -7.01 -14.02
N PHE A 160 -11.99 -7.66 -14.70
CA PHE A 160 -10.71 -7.08 -15.08
C PHE A 160 -10.82 -6.43 -16.45
N ILE A 161 -10.49 -5.13 -16.53
CA ILE A 161 -10.59 -4.32 -17.75
C ILE A 161 -9.20 -4.08 -18.31
N THR A 162 -8.91 -4.63 -19.48
CA THR A 162 -7.65 -4.45 -20.20
C THR A 162 -7.78 -3.48 -21.36
N GLU A 163 -8.89 -3.53 -22.08
CA GLU A 163 -9.11 -2.75 -23.29
C GLU A 163 -9.53 -1.30 -22.97
N VAL A 164 -9.12 -0.38 -23.84
CA VAL A 164 -9.40 1.07 -23.67
C VAL A 164 -10.90 1.35 -23.85
N GLU A 165 -11.53 0.68 -24.80
CA GLU A 165 -12.96 0.90 -25.09
C GLU A 165 -13.84 0.43 -23.94
N ASP A 166 -13.50 -0.69 -23.29
CA ASP A 166 -14.21 -1.17 -22.09
C ASP A 166 -14.05 -0.20 -20.92
N SER A 167 -12.84 0.37 -20.75
CA SER A 167 -12.58 1.41 -19.75
C SER A 167 -13.46 2.65 -20.00
N LYS A 168 -13.57 3.10 -21.24
CA LYS A 168 -14.44 4.24 -21.60
C LYS A 168 -15.92 3.93 -21.36
N ALA A 169 -16.34 2.70 -21.62
CA ALA A 169 -17.73 2.26 -21.42
C ALA A 169 -18.18 2.34 -19.96
N LEU A 170 -17.24 2.23 -18.99
CA LEU A 170 -17.54 2.42 -17.56
C LEU A 170 -18.09 3.80 -17.25
N ASN A 171 -17.68 4.83 -18.00
CA ASN A 171 -18.11 6.21 -17.77
C ASN A 171 -19.62 6.41 -18.01
N GLY A 172 -20.19 5.68 -18.98
CA GLY A 172 -21.62 5.70 -19.28
C GLY A 172 -22.46 4.68 -18.50
N ARG A 173 -21.82 3.78 -17.75
CA ARG A 173 -22.52 2.71 -17.04
C ARG A 173 -23.29 3.25 -15.84
N PRO A 174 -24.62 3.05 -15.77
CA PRO A 174 -25.42 3.47 -14.63
C PRO A 174 -25.25 2.54 -13.43
N GLY A 175 -25.71 3.01 -12.27
CA GLY A 175 -25.85 2.23 -11.04
C GLY A 175 -24.60 2.15 -10.19
N PRO A 176 -24.71 1.47 -9.05
CA PRO A 176 -23.60 1.35 -8.13
C PRO A 176 -22.51 0.44 -8.68
N MET A 177 -21.25 0.86 -8.49
CA MET A 177 -20.08 0.06 -8.83
C MET A 177 -18.86 0.51 -8.05
N VAL A 178 -17.88 -0.37 -7.92
CA VAL A 178 -16.52 -0.06 -7.47
C VAL A 178 -15.59 -0.03 -8.68
N ILE A 179 -14.76 1.00 -8.79
CA ILE A 179 -13.71 1.11 -9.82
C ILE A 179 -12.37 1.23 -9.11
N ILE A 180 -11.51 0.23 -9.25
CA ILE A 180 -10.13 0.23 -8.76
C ILE A 180 -9.23 0.51 -9.97
N SER A 181 -8.45 1.59 -9.92
CA SER A 181 -7.65 2.00 -11.07
C SER A 181 -6.30 2.60 -10.64
N ALA A 182 -5.27 2.37 -11.43
CA ALA A 182 -3.95 2.94 -11.24
C ALA A 182 -3.82 4.33 -11.91
N SER A 183 -3.00 5.24 -11.37
CA SER A 183 -2.02 5.08 -10.29
C SER A 183 -2.60 5.39 -8.91
N GLY A 184 -1.96 4.88 -7.86
CA GLY A 184 -2.40 5.07 -6.48
C GLY A 184 -2.28 6.51 -5.95
N MET A 185 -1.39 7.34 -6.53
CA MET A 185 -1.20 8.76 -6.18
C MET A 185 -1.87 9.72 -7.17
N CYS A 186 -2.61 9.19 -8.15
CA CYS A 186 -3.32 9.95 -9.19
C CYS A 186 -2.41 10.79 -10.11
N GLU A 187 -1.15 10.38 -10.32
CA GLU A 187 -0.21 11.10 -11.19
C GLU A 187 -0.24 10.64 -12.66
N GLY A 188 -0.96 9.56 -12.94
CA GLY A 188 -1.08 9.01 -14.29
C GLY A 188 -2.06 7.84 -14.34
N GLY A 189 -2.22 7.26 -15.53
CA GLY A 189 -3.07 6.10 -15.73
C GLY A 189 -4.56 6.42 -15.88
N ARG A 190 -5.36 5.35 -15.95
CA ARG A 190 -6.80 5.45 -16.21
C ARG A 190 -7.58 6.12 -15.08
N ILE A 191 -7.04 6.13 -13.87
CA ILE A 191 -7.64 6.81 -12.72
C ILE A 191 -7.91 8.28 -12.98
N LEU A 192 -7.03 8.97 -13.72
CA LEU A 192 -7.23 10.38 -14.06
C LEU A 192 -8.50 10.61 -14.90
N HIS A 193 -8.81 9.69 -15.82
CA HIS A 193 -10.05 9.75 -16.60
C HIS A 193 -11.28 9.54 -15.72
N HIS A 194 -11.24 8.60 -14.77
CA HIS A 194 -12.32 8.40 -13.82
C HIS A 194 -12.49 9.61 -12.90
N LEU A 195 -11.40 10.16 -12.36
CA LEU A 195 -11.49 11.36 -11.54
C LEU A 195 -12.08 12.53 -12.32
N ARG A 196 -11.62 12.80 -13.55
CA ARG A 196 -12.17 13.84 -14.40
C ARG A 196 -13.70 13.71 -14.56
N ASN A 197 -14.20 12.49 -14.72
CA ASN A 197 -15.60 12.25 -14.97
C ASN A 197 -16.47 12.29 -13.71
N TYR A 198 -15.90 11.99 -12.52
CA TYR A 198 -16.70 11.74 -11.32
C TYR A 198 -16.41 12.71 -10.16
N ILE A 199 -15.26 13.43 -10.15
CA ILE A 199 -14.86 14.28 -9.02
C ILE A 199 -15.81 15.45 -8.78
N GLY A 200 -16.53 15.91 -9.82
CA GLY A 200 -17.48 17.03 -9.76
C GLY A 200 -18.88 16.67 -9.24
N ASP A 201 -19.17 15.40 -9.00
CA ASP A 201 -20.51 14.94 -8.56
C ASP A 201 -20.47 14.51 -7.08
N PRO A 202 -21.28 15.16 -6.20
CA PRO A 202 -21.29 14.87 -4.77
C PRO A 202 -21.88 13.49 -4.40
N SER A 203 -22.53 12.81 -5.34
CA SER A 203 -23.03 11.45 -5.10
C SER A 203 -21.90 10.41 -5.02
N HIS A 204 -20.78 10.66 -5.69
CA HIS A 204 -19.67 9.73 -5.79
C HIS A 204 -18.71 9.81 -4.62
N ILE A 205 -17.95 8.73 -4.41
CA ILE A 205 -16.92 8.65 -3.37
C ILE A 205 -15.59 8.32 -4.02
N VAL A 206 -14.53 9.06 -3.66
CA VAL A 206 -13.14 8.70 -3.98
C VAL A 206 -12.49 8.21 -2.69
N LEU A 207 -12.03 6.97 -2.68
CA LEU A 207 -11.43 6.34 -1.51
C LEU A 207 -9.92 6.18 -1.68
N PHE A 208 -9.15 6.85 -0.84
CA PHE A 208 -7.71 6.68 -0.73
C PHE A 208 -7.35 5.61 0.30
N VAL A 209 -6.50 4.67 -0.09
CA VAL A 209 -6.11 3.49 0.69
C VAL A 209 -4.59 3.36 0.86
N GLY A 210 -3.82 4.39 0.53
CA GLY A 210 -2.36 4.38 0.60
C GLY A 210 -1.79 5.77 0.84
N PHE A 211 -0.48 5.82 1.03
CA PHE A 211 0.27 7.06 1.16
C PHE A 211 0.10 7.94 -0.08
N GLN A 212 0.03 9.25 0.15
CA GLN A 212 -0.01 10.27 -0.90
C GLN A 212 1.17 11.22 -0.68
N ALA A 213 2.14 11.16 -1.59
CA ALA A 213 3.34 12.01 -1.53
C ALA A 213 2.98 13.49 -1.75
N GLU A 214 3.80 14.37 -1.22
CA GLU A 214 3.67 15.81 -1.44
C GLU A 214 3.62 16.14 -2.93
N SER A 215 2.89 17.19 -3.27
CA SER A 215 2.72 17.70 -4.64
C SER A 215 2.00 16.76 -5.62
N THR A 216 1.43 15.63 -5.17
CA THR A 216 0.60 14.76 -6.01
C THR A 216 -0.87 15.17 -6.02
N LEU A 217 -1.60 14.83 -7.10
CA LEU A 217 -3.04 15.08 -7.19
C LEU A 217 -3.79 14.39 -6.04
N GLY A 218 -3.40 13.14 -5.70
CA GLY A 218 -3.98 12.43 -4.58
C GLY A 218 -3.79 13.16 -3.25
N ARG A 219 -2.62 13.80 -3.04
CA ARG A 219 -2.33 14.61 -1.85
C ARG A 219 -3.26 15.83 -1.77
N TYR A 220 -3.41 16.60 -2.84
CA TYR A 220 -4.32 17.75 -2.88
C TYR A 220 -5.77 17.34 -2.57
N LEU A 221 -6.23 16.20 -3.08
CA LEU A 221 -7.57 15.70 -2.79
C LEU A 221 -7.78 15.33 -1.32
N ILE A 222 -6.81 14.65 -0.69
CA ILE A 222 -6.93 14.28 0.74
C ILE A 222 -6.77 15.46 1.70
N GLU A 223 -6.14 16.55 1.26
CA GLU A 223 -6.02 17.82 2.00
C GLU A 223 -7.28 18.69 1.87
N GLY A 224 -8.21 18.31 0.98
CA GLY A 224 -9.49 18.99 0.85
C GLY A 224 -9.44 20.25 -0.03
N HIS A 225 -8.52 20.30 -0.99
CA HIS A 225 -8.51 21.39 -1.97
C HIS A 225 -9.86 21.45 -2.71
N PRO A 226 -10.51 22.61 -2.81
CA PRO A 226 -11.84 22.76 -3.42
C PRO A 226 -11.80 22.58 -4.94
N THR A 227 -10.65 22.79 -5.54
CA THR A 227 -10.39 22.59 -6.98
C THR A 227 -9.06 21.88 -7.18
N VAL A 228 -8.96 21.06 -8.23
CA VAL A 228 -7.74 20.36 -8.65
C VAL A 228 -7.59 20.41 -10.15
N ARG A 229 -6.35 20.24 -10.64
CA ARG A 229 -6.09 20.15 -12.08
C ARG A 229 -5.95 18.70 -12.53
N ILE A 230 -6.72 18.32 -13.55
CA ILE A 230 -6.65 17.00 -14.19
C ILE A 230 -6.50 17.24 -15.70
N PHE A 231 -5.45 16.69 -16.31
CA PHE A 231 -5.08 16.96 -17.71
C PHE A 231 -4.96 18.45 -18.06
N GLY A 232 -4.50 19.28 -17.10
CA GLY A 232 -4.35 20.72 -17.27
C GLY A 232 -5.62 21.54 -17.05
N GLU A 233 -6.80 20.91 -16.99
CA GLU A 233 -8.10 21.56 -16.75
C GLU A 233 -8.43 21.60 -15.26
N GLU A 234 -9.06 22.69 -14.82
CA GLU A 234 -9.51 22.85 -13.44
C GLU A 234 -10.86 22.16 -13.22
N HIS A 235 -10.94 21.34 -12.17
CA HIS A 235 -12.14 20.62 -11.77
C HIS A 235 -12.51 20.94 -10.32
N ARG A 236 -13.77 21.24 -10.06
CA ARG A 236 -14.31 21.37 -8.71
C ARG A 236 -14.40 20.00 -8.04
N VAL A 237 -13.90 19.89 -6.81
CA VAL A 237 -14.02 18.70 -5.98
C VAL A 237 -15.34 18.76 -5.22
N ARG A 238 -16.32 17.94 -5.63
CA ARG A 238 -17.60 17.77 -4.96
C ARG A 238 -17.82 16.36 -4.45
N ALA A 239 -17.16 15.36 -5.08
CA ALA A 239 -17.19 13.99 -4.63
C ALA A 239 -16.68 13.92 -3.18
N ARG A 240 -17.24 13.02 -2.40
CA ARG A 240 -16.77 12.74 -1.04
C ARG A 240 -15.40 12.09 -1.09
N ILE A 241 -14.42 12.70 -0.43
CA ILE A 241 -13.09 12.11 -0.26
C ILE A 241 -13.06 11.31 1.04
N ALA A 242 -12.77 10.01 0.94
CA ALA A 242 -12.64 9.09 2.06
C ALA A 242 -11.23 8.51 2.14
N LYS A 243 -10.80 8.10 3.35
CA LYS A 243 -9.47 7.53 3.61
C LYS A 243 -9.56 6.30 4.51
N ILE A 244 -8.80 5.26 4.16
CA ILE A 244 -8.54 4.11 5.04
C ILE A 244 -7.03 3.99 5.20
N ASN A 245 -6.49 4.57 6.27
CA ASN A 245 -5.03 4.66 6.49
C ASN A 245 -4.40 3.34 6.96
N ALA A 246 -5.20 2.39 7.46
CA ALA A 246 -4.72 1.10 7.95
C ALA A 246 -4.14 0.19 6.85
N LEU A 247 -4.43 0.49 5.58
CA LEU A 247 -4.01 -0.34 4.45
C LEU A 247 -2.60 -0.04 3.92
N SER A 248 -1.80 0.83 4.54
CA SER A 248 -0.41 1.01 4.11
C SER A 248 0.36 -0.32 4.17
N ALA A 249 1.19 -0.58 3.16
CA ALA A 249 2.05 -1.76 3.14
C ALA A 249 3.38 -1.51 3.88
N HIS A 250 3.81 -0.24 4.02
CA HIS A 250 5.00 0.10 4.79
C HIS A 250 4.74 -0.05 6.28
N ALA A 251 5.72 -0.58 6.99
CA ALA A 251 5.72 -0.61 8.44
C ALA A 251 5.67 0.81 9.04
N ASP A 252 4.96 0.96 10.15
CA ASP A 252 4.92 2.19 10.90
C ASP A 252 6.10 2.28 11.90
N ARG A 253 6.19 3.42 12.62
CA ARG A 253 7.25 3.63 13.62
C ARG A 253 7.36 2.47 14.61
N THR A 254 6.24 2.02 15.15
CA THR A 254 6.22 0.98 16.18
C THR A 254 6.64 -0.38 15.59
N GLU A 255 6.17 -0.68 14.38
CA GLU A 255 6.48 -1.91 13.67
C GLU A 255 7.96 -1.97 13.25
N ILE A 256 8.54 -0.85 12.74
CA ILE A 256 9.99 -0.78 12.43
C ILE A 256 10.81 -0.93 13.70
N LEU A 257 10.48 -0.23 14.79
CA LEU A 257 11.20 -0.35 16.06
C LEU A 257 11.10 -1.76 16.63
N ALA A 258 9.96 -2.43 16.53
CA ALA A 258 9.78 -3.82 16.94
C ALA A 258 10.65 -4.78 16.10
N TYR A 259 10.70 -4.57 14.77
CA TYR A 259 11.59 -5.32 13.87
C TYR A 259 13.05 -5.16 14.30
N VAL A 260 13.50 -3.91 14.50
CA VAL A 260 14.88 -3.63 14.94
C VAL A 260 15.16 -4.21 16.32
N ALA A 261 14.21 -4.18 17.27
CA ALA A 261 14.36 -4.77 18.59
C ALA A 261 14.65 -6.28 18.52
N ALA A 262 13.99 -6.98 17.61
CA ALA A 262 14.20 -8.41 17.38
C ALA A 262 15.55 -8.71 16.70
N ALA A 263 16.02 -7.80 15.81
CA ALA A 263 17.22 -8.01 14.99
C ALA A 263 18.52 -7.47 15.59
N ARG A 264 18.47 -6.64 16.64
CA ARG A 264 19.55 -5.73 17.09
C ARG A 264 20.74 -6.35 17.80
N ALA A 265 20.82 -7.65 17.98
CA ALA A 265 21.82 -8.28 18.90
C ALA A 265 23.29 -7.82 18.69
N ARG A 266 23.66 -7.41 17.47
CA ARG A 266 25.00 -6.91 17.10
C ARG A 266 25.01 -5.50 16.52
N LEU A 267 23.84 -4.88 16.39
CA LEU A 267 23.66 -3.63 15.64
C LEU A 267 24.42 -2.46 16.31
N GLN A 268 25.35 -1.87 15.57
CA GLN A 268 26.17 -0.72 16.00
C GLN A 268 25.73 0.56 15.29
N ARG A 269 25.22 0.44 14.06
CA ARG A 269 24.90 1.58 13.20
C ARG A 269 23.54 1.41 12.54
N ALA A 270 22.80 2.50 12.40
CA ALA A 270 21.60 2.57 11.63
C ALA A 270 21.59 3.82 10.73
N PHE A 271 21.34 3.62 9.45
CA PHE A 271 21.07 4.67 8.49
C PHE A 271 19.57 4.70 8.19
N VAL A 272 18.96 5.86 8.45
CA VAL A 272 17.52 6.08 8.23
C VAL A 272 17.35 6.82 6.92
N VAL A 273 16.72 6.15 5.94
CA VAL A 273 16.56 6.63 4.57
C VAL A 273 15.10 6.57 4.13
N HIS A 274 14.79 6.98 2.90
CA HIS A 274 13.49 6.78 2.27
C HIS A 274 12.30 7.24 3.12
N GLY A 275 12.23 8.55 3.38
CA GLY A 275 11.12 9.19 4.09
C GLY A 275 11.23 10.71 4.10
N GLU A 276 10.12 11.38 4.38
CA GLU A 276 10.14 12.81 4.67
C GLU A 276 10.97 13.08 5.93
N MET A 277 11.64 14.24 6.02
CA MET A 277 12.58 14.56 7.11
C MET A 277 11.95 14.34 8.49
N ALA A 278 10.72 14.81 8.72
CA ALA A 278 10.02 14.63 9.98
C ALA A 278 9.79 13.16 10.36
N ASN A 279 9.57 12.30 9.35
CA ASN A 279 9.43 10.85 9.57
C ASN A 279 10.77 10.21 9.91
N ALA A 280 11.83 10.59 9.18
CA ALA A 280 13.19 10.11 9.44
C ALA A 280 13.68 10.50 10.84
N GLU A 281 13.46 11.75 11.25
CA GLU A 281 13.80 12.22 12.60
C GLU A 281 13.03 11.46 13.69
N GLY A 282 11.73 11.22 13.49
CA GLY A 282 10.91 10.46 14.43
C GLY A 282 11.40 9.02 14.62
N LEU A 283 11.79 8.34 13.54
CA LEU A 283 12.37 7.00 13.62
C LEU A 283 13.75 7.02 14.23
N ALA A 284 14.62 7.95 13.81
CA ALA A 284 15.98 8.07 14.33
C ALA A 284 15.99 8.33 15.85
N SER A 285 15.06 9.14 16.38
CA SER A 285 14.88 9.31 17.82
C SER A 285 14.59 7.97 18.52
N GLY A 286 13.63 7.20 18.01
CA GLY A 286 13.29 5.90 18.57
C GLY A 286 14.45 4.90 18.55
N LEU A 287 15.25 4.88 17.48
CA LEU A 287 16.44 4.02 17.39
C LEU A 287 17.52 4.41 18.42
N ARG A 288 17.73 5.72 18.64
CA ARG A 288 18.66 6.21 19.70
C ARG A 288 18.15 5.86 21.09
N GLU A 289 16.86 6.01 21.36
CA GLU A 289 16.23 5.62 22.63
C GLU A 289 16.37 4.11 22.91
N MET A 290 16.41 3.28 21.85
CA MET A 290 16.69 1.85 21.94
C MET A 290 18.17 1.52 22.21
N GLY A 291 19.03 2.52 22.23
CA GLY A 291 20.46 2.36 22.52
C GLY A 291 21.31 1.95 21.31
N ILE A 292 20.87 2.20 20.07
CA ILE A 292 21.72 2.01 18.89
C ILE A 292 22.83 3.08 18.92
N PRO A 293 24.11 2.69 18.92
CA PRO A 293 25.22 3.64 19.19
C PRO A 293 25.33 4.77 18.17
N GLU A 294 25.13 4.47 16.88
CA GLU A 294 25.24 5.44 15.80
C GLU A 294 23.99 5.41 14.93
N VAL A 295 23.22 6.51 14.92
CA VAL A 295 22.02 6.67 14.08
C VAL A 295 22.15 7.91 13.22
N THR A 296 22.19 7.73 11.91
CA THR A 296 22.41 8.77 10.91
C THR A 296 21.23 8.87 9.95
N ILE A 297 20.78 10.08 9.66
CA ILE A 297 19.92 10.40 8.52
C ILE A 297 20.86 10.97 7.46
N PRO A 298 21.21 10.20 6.41
CA PRO A 298 22.23 10.65 5.46
C PRO A 298 21.65 11.66 4.47
N GLU A 299 22.49 12.62 4.07
CA GLU A 299 22.20 13.50 2.94
C GLU A 299 22.48 12.80 1.60
N PRO A 300 21.81 13.21 0.51
CA PRO A 300 22.11 12.69 -0.82
C PRO A 300 23.60 12.86 -1.19
N GLY A 301 24.28 11.74 -1.51
CA GLY A 301 25.70 11.71 -1.84
C GLY A 301 26.65 11.63 -0.64
N GLN A 302 26.13 11.59 0.58
CA GLN A 302 26.96 11.38 1.79
C GLN A 302 27.62 10.00 1.73
N GLN A 303 28.92 9.96 2.03
CA GLN A 303 29.69 8.74 2.15
C GLN A 303 29.85 8.36 3.63
N ALA A 304 29.78 7.07 3.93
CA ALA A 304 30.04 6.52 5.24
C ALA A 304 31.05 5.36 5.16
N THR A 305 32.00 5.32 6.04
CA THR A 305 32.89 4.16 6.22
C THR A 305 32.24 3.18 7.17
N LEU A 306 32.14 1.92 6.77
CA LEU A 306 31.49 0.85 7.53
C LEU A 306 32.47 0.09 8.41
#